data_72646353ca56fe3396ca5d1a5d565593
#
_entry.id   72646353ca56fe3396ca5d1a5d565593
#
_cell.length_a   1.000
_cell.length_b   1.000
_cell.length_c   1.000
_cell.angle_alpha   90.00
_cell.angle_beta   90.00
_cell.angle_gamma   90.00
#
_symmetry.space_group_name_H-M   'P 1'
#
loop_
_entity.id
_entity.type
_entity.pdbx_description
1 polymer ?
#
loop_
_entity_poly.entity_id
_entity_poly.type
_entity_poly.pdbx_seq_one_letter_code
_entity_poly.pdbx_strand_id
1 'polypeptide(L)'
;FSIYEKTGYDLTALVEELRRAFRFYNILLETKEKSEGNVQNVMMKFTGLLKELGLSALAEQKLSIKLEMDMNPPAGWNLENTLITKTYLFNITHYDLPSLYAGKLHACFFRKFTKGRDFYDFAWYLGGKIKPNFLLLNNAILQTEKKHKKITKKNFKDFLLQSIQKIDFNAVKKDVERFLEDKTELGIFNAKTIRSTIERTYS
;
A
#
# COMPACT_ATOMS: atom_id res chain seq x y z
N PHE A 1 -5.47 6.41 0.34
CA PHE A 1 -5.60 7.68 -0.38
C PHE A 1 -4.56 8.67 0.12
N SER A 2 -4.17 9.64 -0.73
CA SER A 2 -3.24 10.72 -0.37
C SER A 2 -3.92 12.06 -0.59
N ILE A 3 -3.93 12.91 0.45
CA ILE A 3 -4.55 14.22 0.43
C ILE A 3 -3.44 15.28 0.37
N TYR A 4 -3.18 15.82 -0.80
CA TYR A 4 -2.16 16.86 -1.01
C TYR A 4 -2.74 18.28 -1.08
N GLU A 5 -4.04 18.43 -1.34
CA GLU A 5 -4.78 19.66 -1.16
C GLU A 5 -5.75 19.50 0.00
N LYS A 6 -5.46 20.18 1.12
CA LYS A 6 -6.28 20.08 2.34
C LYS A 6 -7.51 21.00 2.30
N THR A 7 -7.52 21.97 1.40
CA THR A 7 -8.65 22.87 1.22
C THR A 7 -9.85 22.11 0.71
N GLY A 8 -10.96 22.17 1.44
CA GLY A 8 -12.20 21.46 1.10
C GLY A 8 -12.25 19.97 1.50
N TYR A 9 -11.18 19.41 2.11
CA TYR A 9 -11.24 18.07 2.67
C TYR A 9 -11.90 18.08 4.05
N ASP A 10 -12.99 17.34 4.19
CA ASP A 10 -13.72 17.12 5.45
C ASP A 10 -14.06 15.64 5.59
N LEU A 11 -13.43 14.98 6.59
CA LEU A 11 -13.65 13.56 6.86
C LEU A 11 -15.10 13.28 7.26
N THR A 12 -15.70 14.17 8.04
CA THR A 12 -17.09 14.00 8.52
C THR A 12 -18.07 14.06 7.36
N ALA A 13 -17.91 15.02 6.46
CA ALA A 13 -18.72 15.13 5.24
C ALA A 13 -18.58 13.88 4.36
N LEU A 14 -17.35 13.38 4.17
CA LEU A 14 -17.10 12.14 3.44
C LEU A 14 -17.83 10.94 4.06
N VAL A 15 -17.77 10.81 5.38
CA VAL A 15 -18.44 9.70 6.09
C VAL A 15 -19.95 9.77 5.97
N GLU A 16 -20.54 10.96 6.06
CA GLU A 16 -21.99 11.13 5.89
C GLU A 16 -22.43 10.83 4.45
N GLU A 17 -21.64 11.18 3.46
CA GLU A 17 -21.88 10.84 2.07
C GLU A 17 -21.83 9.32 1.85
N LEU A 18 -20.82 8.64 2.40
CA LEU A 18 -20.71 7.18 2.36
C LEU A 18 -21.94 6.51 3.02
N ARG A 19 -22.35 6.97 4.21
CA ARG A 19 -23.55 6.44 4.88
C ARG A 19 -24.80 6.59 4.03
N ARG A 20 -24.97 7.76 3.40
CA ARG A 20 -26.10 8.03 2.49
C ARG A 20 -26.07 7.10 1.29
N ALA A 21 -24.91 6.95 0.65
CA ALA A 21 -24.76 6.09 -0.50
C ALA A 21 -25.09 4.61 -0.19
N PHE A 22 -24.57 4.06 0.90
CA PHE A 22 -24.85 2.68 1.29
C PHE A 22 -26.31 2.47 1.73
N ARG A 23 -26.91 3.47 2.39
CA ARG A 23 -28.34 3.42 2.77
C ARG A 23 -29.25 3.34 1.54
N PHE A 24 -28.89 3.98 0.44
CA PHE A 24 -29.63 3.87 -0.82
C PHE A 24 -29.76 2.43 -1.32
N TYR A 25 -28.76 1.58 -1.02
CA TYR A 25 -28.75 0.16 -1.34
C TYR A 25 -29.25 -0.73 -0.18
N ASN A 26 -29.89 -0.15 0.84
CA ASN A 26 -30.31 -0.86 2.06
C ASN A 26 -29.16 -1.54 2.82
N ILE A 27 -27.93 -1.08 2.66
CA ILE A 27 -26.76 -1.58 3.37
C ILE A 27 -26.49 -0.71 4.60
N LEU A 28 -26.53 -1.33 5.79
CA LEU A 28 -26.18 -0.66 7.03
C LEU A 28 -24.67 -0.51 7.15
N LEU A 29 -24.20 0.75 7.24
CA LEU A 29 -22.83 1.10 7.45
C LEU A 29 -22.62 1.67 8.86
N GLU A 30 -21.88 0.94 9.69
CA GLU A 30 -21.30 1.46 10.94
C GLU A 30 -19.90 2.02 10.65
N THR A 31 -19.56 3.18 11.20
CA THR A 31 -18.23 3.78 11.03
C THR A 31 -17.57 4.06 12.38
N LYS A 32 -16.24 3.91 12.40
CA LYS A 32 -15.38 4.42 13.48
C LYS A 32 -14.27 5.24 12.86
N GLU A 33 -14.18 6.50 13.24
CA GLU A 33 -13.30 7.48 12.64
C GLU A 33 -12.11 7.77 13.55
N LYS A 34 -10.97 8.08 12.90
CA LYS A 34 -9.82 8.70 13.54
C LYS A 34 -9.41 9.87 12.66
N SER A 35 -9.68 11.09 13.13
CA SER A 35 -9.46 12.36 12.40
C SER A 35 -8.15 13.04 12.72
N GLU A 36 -7.36 12.53 13.66
CA GLU A 36 -6.11 13.15 14.10
C GLU A 36 -4.87 12.47 13.52
N GLY A 37 -3.79 13.26 13.35
CA GLY A 37 -2.48 12.79 12.92
C GLY A 37 -2.28 12.81 11.40
N ASN A 38 -1.09 12.36 10.98
CA ASN A 38 -0.71 12.33 9.56
C ASN A 38 -1.49 11.31 8.73
N VAL A 39 -2.08 10.30 9.38
CA VAL A 39 -2.95 9.31 8.73
C VAL A 39 -4.28 9.31 9.45
N GLN A 40 -5.28 9.84 8.77
CA GLN A 40 -6.68 9.73 9.19
C GLN A 40 -7.27 8.43 8.65
N ASN A 41 -8.27 7.89 9.33
CA ASN A 41 -8.92 6.68 8.83
C ASN A 41 -10.37 6.55 9.26
N VAL A 42 -11.13 5.82 8.44
CA VAL A 42 -12.48 5.37 8.73
C VAL A 42 -12.51 3.86 8.67
N MET A 43 -12.89 3.22 9.77
CA MET A 43 -13.21 1.80 9.79
C MET A 43 -14.69 1.64 9.47
N MET A 44 -14.99 1.15 8.29
CA MET A 44 -16.35 0.83 7.82
C MET A 44 -16.67 -0.61 8.17
N LYS A 45 -17.83 -0.84 8.78
CA LYS A 45 -18.31 -2.18 9.16
C LYS A 45 -19.71 -2.40 8.61
N PHE A 46 -19.90 -3.53 7.97
CA PHE A 46 -21.14 -3.94 7.33
C PHE A 46 -21.67 -5.20 8.05
N THR A 47 -22.67 -5.01 8.89
CA THR A 47 -23.31 -6.10 9.65
C THR A 47 -24.33 -6.80 8.77
N GLY A 48 -24.35 -8.14 8.79
CA GLY A 48 -25.30 -8.96 8.02
C GLY A 48 -24.93 -9.16 6.56
N LEU A 49 -24.11 -8.29 5.94
CA LEU A 49 -23.81 -8.33 4.51
C LEU A 49 -23.19 -9.67 4.07
N LEU A 50 -22.28 -10.26 4.86
CA LEU A 50 -21.66 -11.55 4.53
C LEU A 50 -22.68 -12.69 4.50
N LYS A 51 -23.70 -12.64 5.37
CA LYS A 51 -24.80 -13.61 5.38
C LYS A 51 -25.70 -13.45 4.17
N GLU A 52 -26.08 -12.22 3.84
CA GLU A 52 -26.90 -11.93 2.65
C GLU A 52 -26.22 -12.38 1.34
N LEU A 53 -24.90 -12.25 1.26
CA LEU A 53 -24.11 -12.72 0.13
C LEU A 53 -23.82 -14.23 0.14
N GLY A 54 -24.29 -14.98 1.14
CA GLY A 54 -24.03 -16.41 1.29
C GLY A 54 -22.57 -16.76 1.63
N LEU A 55 -21.77 -15.77 2.05
CA LEU A 55 -20.34 -15.93 2.39
C LEU A 55 -20.12 -16.33 3.84
N SER A 56 -21.14 -16.23 4.71
CA SER A 56 -21.11 -16.65 6.11
C SER A 56 -22.48 -17.10 6.57
N ALA A 57 -22.53 -18.13 7.43
CA ALA A 57 -23.76 -18.53 8.13
C ALA A 57 -24.09 -17.60 9.32
N LEU A 58 -23.10 -16.85 9.82
CA LEU A 58 -23.23 -16.03 11.02
C LEU A 58 -23.71 -14.63 10.67
N ALA A 59 -24.90 -14.24 11.18
CA ALA A 59 -25.44 -12.91 10.96
C ALA A 59 -24.61 -11.79 11.63
N GLU A 60 -23.94 -12.11 12.73
CA GLU A 60 -23.13 -11.15 13.49
C GLU A 60 -21.74 -10.90 12.87
N GLN A 61 -21.34 -11.73 11.91
CA GLN A 61 -20.04 -11.54 11.25
C GLN A 61 -20.06 -10.29 10.37
N LYS A 62 -19.15 -9.37 10.65
CA LYS A 62 -19.05 -8.09 9.95
C LYS A 62 -17.97 -8.13 8.86
N LEU A 63 -18.30 -7.69 7.66
CA LEU A 63 -17.29 -7.26 6.70
C LEU A 63 -16.70 -5.92 7.20
N SER A 64 -15.38 -5.82 7.27
CA SER A 64 -14.72 -4.58 7.68
C SER A 64 -13.77 -4.08 6.60
N ILE A 65 -13.94 -2.82 6.20
CA ILE A 65 -13.08 -2.14 5.23
C ILE A 65 -12.48 -0.91 5.91
N LYS A 66 -11.16 -0.78 5.85
CA LYS A 66 -10.45 0.38 6.39
C LYS A 66 -10.09 1.34 5.26
N LEU A 67 -10.63 2.55 5.32
CA LEU A 67 -10.26 3.65 4.46
C LEU A 67 -9.19 4.48 5.17
N GLU A 68 -8.01 4.60 4.58
CA GLU A 68 -6.89 5.40 5.13
C GLU A 68 -6.58 6.58 4.20
N MET A 69 -6.43 7.77 4.79
CA MET A 69 -6.05 8.99 4.12
C MET A 69 -4.75 9.51 4.70
N ASP A 70 -3.70 9.58 3.86
CA ASP A 70 -2.44 10.21 4.21
C ASP A 70 -2.57 11.72 4.03
N MET A 71 -2.47 12.45 5.14
CA MET A 71 -2.62 13.92 5.19
C MET A 71 -1.30 14.66 4.96
N ASN A 72 -0.19 13.93 4.84
CA ASN A 72 1.13 14.50 4.59
C ASN A 72 1.95 13.65 3.62
N PRO A 73 1.41 13.37 2.41
CA PRO A 73 2.12 12.56 1.44
C PRO A 73 3.41 13.27 1.00
N PRO A 74 4.52 12.53 0.81
CA PRO A 74 5.77 13.10 0.32
C PRO A 74 5.58 13.64 -1.10
N ALA A 75 6.16 14.79 -1.40
CA ALA A 75 6.07 15.42 -2.72
C ALA A 75 6.90 14.67 -3.78
N GLY A 76 6.59 14.90 -5.06
CA GLY A 76 7.36 14.39 -6.20
C GLY A 76 6.74 13.14 -6.85
N TRP A 77 5.48 12.84 -6.57
CA TRP A 77 4.70 11.80 -7.26
C TRP A 77 4.36 12.21 -8.69
N ASN A 78 4.10 11.21 -9.54
CA ASN A 78 3.38 11.38 -10.79
C ASN A 78 2.03 10.68 -10.68
N LEU A 79 1.02 11.23 -11.35
CA LEU A 79 -0.33 10.68 -11.38
C LEU A 79 -0.67 10.11 -12.75
N GLU A 80 -1.47 9.06 -12.74
CA GLU A 80 -2.09 8.45 -13.90
C GLU A 80 -3.60 8.33 -13.68
N ASN A 81 -4.35 8.34 -14.77
CA ASN A 81 -5.78 8.09 -14.77
C ASN A 81 -6.06 6.76 -15.47
N THR A 82 -6.80 5.91 -14.78
CA THR A 82 -7.23 4.63 -15.34
C THR A 82 -8.76 4.59 -15.41
N LEU A 83 -9.29 4.28 -16.58
CA LEU A 83 -10.71 4.04 -16.78
C LEU A 83 -11.06 2.62 -16.32
N ILE A 84 -11.89 2.51 -15.30
CA ILE A 84 -12.42 1.24 -14.81
C ILE A 84 -13.71 0.95 -15.60
N THR A 85 -13.78 -0.25 -16.20
CA THR A 85 -14.89 -0.64 -17.11
C THR A 85 -15.55 -1.97 -16.71
N LYS A 86 -15.32 -2.47 -15.49
CA LYS A 86 -15.86 -3.77 -15.05
C LYS A 86 -17.37 -3.68 -14.79
N THR A 87 -17.76 -3.36 -13.54
CA THR A 87 -19.17 -3.26 -13.14
C THR A 87 -19.71 -1.85 -13.38
N TYR A 88 -18.89 -0.85 -13.14
CA TYR A 88 -19.20 0.56 -13.33
C TYR A 88 -18.13 1.21 -14.19
N LEU A 89 -18.53 2.25 -14.91
CA LEU A 89 -17.62 3.06 -15.72
C LEU A 89 -17.24 4.31 -14.93
N PHE A 90 -15.97 4.40 -14.51
CA PHE A 90 -15.45 5.58 -13.81
C PHE A 90 -13.93 5.70 -13.96
N ASN A 91 -13.42 6.92 -13.85
CA ASN A 91 -12.00 7.19 -13.82
C ASN A 91 -11.48 7.13 -12.37
N ILE A 92 -10.31 6.52 -12.20
CA ILE A 92 -9.55 6.59 -10.96
C ILE A 92 -8.21 7.28 -11.21
N THR A 93 -7.92 8.31 -10.43
CA THR A 93 -6.60 8.95 -10.39
C THR A 93 -5.74 8.24 -9.34
N HIS A 94 -4.57 7.78 -9.74
CA HIS A 94 -3.64 7.07 -8.86
C HIS A 94 -2.19 7.44 -9.17
N TYR A 95 -1.27 7.06 -8.29
CA TYR A 95 0.14 7.19 -8.57
C TYR A 95 0.55 6.26 -9.72
N ASP A 96 1.48 6.71 -10.58
CA ASP A 96 2.12 5.85 -11.57
C ASP A 96 2.92 4.70 -10.90
N LEU A 97 3.21 3.63 -11.65
CA LEU A 97 3.95 2.49 -11.12
C LEU A 97 5.30 2.86 -10.50
N PRO A 98 6.13 3.77 -11.09
CA PRO A 98 7.34 4.26 -10.47
C PRO A 98 7.13 4.90 -9.10
N SER A 99 6.07 5.70 -8.93
CA SER A 99 5.74 6.37 -7.67
C SER A 99 5.20 5.37 -6.63
N LEU A 100 4.35 4.42 -7.02
CA LEU A 100 3.91 3.32 -6.16
C LEU A 100 5.10 2.49 -5.66
N TYR A 101 6.05 2.18 -6.57
CA TYR A 101 7.25 1.45 -6.19
C TYR A 101 8.13 2.23 -5.21
N ALA A 102 8.29 3.55 -5.39
CA ALA A 102 9.00 4.41 -4.44
C ALA A 102 8.40 4.33 -3.03
N GLY A 103 7.07 4.37 -2.91
CA GLY A 103 6.36 4.19 -1.65
C GLY A 103 6.61 2.80 -1.03
N LYS A 104 6.66 1.73 -1.84
CA LYS A 104 6.98 0.38 -1.37
C LYS A 104 8.43 0.24 -0.90
N LEU A 105 9.39 0.81 -1.61
CA LEU A 105 10.79 0.85 -1.17
C LEU A 105 10.96 1.55 0.18
N HIS A 106 10.28 2.69 0.35
CA HIS A 106 10.25 3.37 1.64
C HIS A 106 9.63 2.48 2.74
N ALA A 107 8.53 1.81 2.45
CA ALA A 107 7.87 0.91 3.39
C ALA A 107 8.75 -0.30 3.78
N CYS A 108 9.48 -0.89 2.83
CA CYS A 108 10.35 -2.03 3.07
C CYS A 108 11.58 -1.70 3.91
N PHE A 109 12.21 -0.53 3.65
CA PHE A 109 13.56 -0.29 4.14
C PHE A 109 13.69 0.85 5.16
N PHE A 110 12.65 1.67 5.34
CA PHE A 110 12.70 2.85 6.22
C PHE A 110 11.58 2.90 7.27
N ARG A 111 10.65 1.95 7.26
CA ARG A 111 9.67 1.84 8.35
C ARG A 111 10.29 1.13 9.56
N LYS A 112 9.85 1.55 10.75
CA LYS A 112 10.24 0.94 12.03
C LYS A 112 9.87 -0.55 12.10
N PHE A 113 8.74 -0.93 11.50
CA PHE A 113 8.24 -2.30 11.49
C PHE A 113 8.05 -2.77 10.05
N THR A 114 8.76 -3.80 9.69
CA THR A 114 8.66 -4.47 8.39
C THR A 114 7.38 -5.31 8.33
N LYS A 115 6.67 -5.22 7.21
CA LYS A 115 5.53 -6.08 6.90
C LYS A 115 5.88 -6.98 5.72
N GLY A 116 5.66 -8.28 5.84
CA GLY A 116 5.99 -9.25 4.80
C GLY A 116 5.33 -8.93 3.46
N ARG A 117 4.07 -8.48 3.46
CA ARG A 117 3.36 -8.07 2.25
C ARG A 117 4.04 -6.93 1.47
N ASP A 118 4.74 -6.00 2.16
CA ASP A 118 5.48 -4.95 1.45
C ASP A 118 6.65 -5.54 0.66
N PHE A 119 7.27 -6.63 1.16
CA PHE A 119 8.30 -7.38 0.43
C PHE A 119 7.74 -8.23 -0.71
N TYR A 120 6.50 -8.73 -0.61
CA TYR A 120 5.82 -9.37 -1.73
C TYR A 120 5.68 -8.38 -2.88
N ASP A 121 5.14 -7.20 -2.60
CA ASP A 121 5.01 -6.13 -3.59
C ASP A 121 6.39 -5.70 -4.14
N PHE A 122 7.41 -5.58 -3.28
CA PHE A 122 8.79 -5.29 -3.71
C PHE A 122 9.31 -6.32 -4.72
N ALA A 123 9.12 -7.62 -4.44
CA ALA A 123 9.53 -8.69 -5.36
C ALA A 123 8.78 -8.62 -6.70
N TRP A 124 7.49 -8.25 -6.67
CA TRP A 124 6.69 -8.04 -7.88
C TRP A 124 7.23 -6.89 -8.73
N TYR A 125 7.49 -5.72 -8.13
CA TYR A 125 8.08 -4.58 -8.84
C TYR A 125 9.47 -4.91 -9.40
N LEU A 126 10.27 -5.65 -8.64
CA LEU A 126 11.60 -6.09 -9.06
C LEU A 126 11.52 -7.04 -10.27
N GLY A 127 10.61 -8.03 -10.24
CA GLY A 127 10.34 -8.94 -11.34
C GLY A 127 9.86 -8.23 -12.61
N GLY A 128 9.01 -7.22 -12.45
CA GLY A 128 8.53 -6.33 -13.52
C GLY A 128 9.58 -5.34 -14.05
N LYS A 129 10.79 -5.32 -13.48
CA LYS A 129 11.89 -4.40 -13.84
C LYS A 129 11.50 -2.92 -13.75
N ILE A 130 10.55 -2.59 -12.88
CA ILE A 130 10.08 -1.22 -12.68
C ILE A 130 11.20 -0.39 -12.05
N LYS A 131 11.39 0.82 -12.54
CA LYS A 131 12.32 1.79 -11.94
C LYS A 131 11.54 2.69 -11.00
N PRO A 132 12.02 2.94 -9.76
CA PRO A 132 11.31 3.80 -8.85
C PRO A 132 11.39 5.28 -9.25
N ASN A 133 10.40 6.05 -8.84
CA ASN A 133 10.48 7.51 -8.83
C ASN A 133 11.44 7.93 -7.73
N PHE A 134 12.67 8.26 -8.11
CA PHE A 134 13.75 8.63 -7.16
C PHE A 134 13.47 9.95 -6.44
N LEU A 135 12.73 10.88 -7.03
CA LEU A 135 12.37 12.14 -6.38
C LEU A 135 11.44 11.84 -5.21
N LEU A 136 10.36 11.13 -5.46
CA LEU A 136 9.40 10.73 -4.42
C LEU A 136 10.06 9.87 -3.33
N LEU A 137 10.90 8.89 -3.71
CA LEU A 137 11.61 8.04 -2.76
C LEU A 137 12.46 8.87 -1.79
N ASN A 138 13.29 9.79 -2.32
CA ASN A 138 14.14 10.62 -1.49
C ASN A 138 13.34 11.58 -0.59
N ASN A 139 12.25 12.15 -1.08
CA ASN A 139 11.37 13.00 -0.29
C ASN A 139 10.68 12.21 0.83
N ALA A 140 10.22 10.98 0.57
CA ALA A 140 9.66 10.09 1.58
C ALA A 140 10.68 9.75 2.68
N ILE A 141 11.93 9.47 2.29
CA ILE A 141 13.01 9.19 3.26
C ILE A 141 13.31 10.42 4.11
N LEU A 142 13.37 11.62 3.53
CA LEU A 142 13.60 12.86 4.27
C LEU A 142 12.53 13.20 5.31
N GLN A 143 11.29 12.70 5.14
CA GLN A 143 10.24 12.85 6.15
C GLN A 143 10.45 11.95 7.38
N THR A 144 11.18 10.82 7.22
CA THR A 144 11.36 9.82 8.29
C THR A 144 12.77 9.80 8.86
N GLU A 145 13.78 10.14 8.05
CA GLU A 145 15.19 10.07 8.40
C GLU A 145 15.83 11.46 8.36
N LYS A 146 16.46 11.86 9.46
CA LYS A 146 17.13 13.18 9.56
C LYS A 146 18.33 13.31 8.61
N LYS A 147 19.00 12.21 8.32
CA LYS A 147 20.19 12.17 7.42
C LYS A 147 20.17 10.87 6.64
N HIS A 148 20.21 10.97 5.32
CA HIS A 148 20.41 9.81 4.48
C HIS A 148 21.20 10.21 3.22
N LYS A 149 21.93 9.23 2.63
CA LYS A 149 22.59 9.41 1.35
C LYS A 149 21.51 9.38 0.25
N LYS A 150 21.50 10.40 -0.60
CA LYS A 150 20.55 10.48 -1.71
C LYS A 150 20.63 9.24 -2.61
N ILE A 151 19.49 8.59 -2.81
CA ILE A 151 19.36 7.44 -3.70
C ILE A 151 19.15 7.95 -5.12
N THR A 152 19.98 7.46 -6.04
CA THR A 152 19.98 7.83 -7.45
C THR A 152 20.06 6.57 -8.32
N LYS A 153 19.79 6.68 -9.61
CA LYS A 153 19.97 5.56 -10.56
C LYS A 153 21.34 4.90 -10.43
N LYS A 154 22.41 5.68 -10.18
CA LYS A 154 23.80 5.18 -10.13
C LYS A 154 24.09 4.31 -8.89
N ASN A 155 23.48 4.61 -7.74
CA ASN A 155 23.73 3.88 -6.49
C ASN A 155 22.54 3.01 -6.03
N PHE A 156 21.49 2.91 -6.83
CA PHE A 156 20.28 2.21 -6.45
C PHE A 156 20.48 0.69 -6.27
N LYS A 157 21.25 0.07 -7.16
CA LYS A 157 21.62 -1.34 -7.05
C LYS A 157 22.34 -1.63 -5.73
N ASP A 158 23.36 -0.84 -5.42
CA ASP A 158 24.14 -0.99 -4.18
C ASP A 158 23.28 -0.76 -2.95
N PHE A 159 22.41 0.26 -2.98
CA PHE A 159 21.44 0.50 -1.93
C PHE A 159 20.57 -0.72 -1.68
N LEU A 160 20.00 -1.33 -2.72
CA LEU A 160 19.16 -2.53 -2.57
C LEU A 160 19.96 -3.70 -2.00
N LEU A 161 21.15 -3.98 -2.55
CA LEU A 161 22.01 -5.08 -2.09
C LEU A 161 22.42 -4.95 -0.61
N GLN A 162 22.68 -3.73 -0.15
CA GLN A 162 23.00 -3.46 1.26
C GLN A 162 21.73 -3.59 2.15
N SER A 163 20.59 -3.11 1.65
CA SER A 163 19.35 -3.10 2.41
C SER A 163 18.80 -4.51 2.65
N ILE A 164 18.84 -5.39 1.64
CA ILE A 164 18.35 -6.77 1.79
C ILE A 164 19.17 -7.62 2.76
N GLN A 165 20.44 -7.27 3.03
CA GLN A 165 21.29 -7.97 4.00
C GLN A 165 20.75 -7.85 5.44
N LYS A 166 19.97 -6.81 5.72
CA LYS A 166 19.41 -6.52 7.04
C LYS A 166 18.04 -7.18 7.26
N ILE A 167 17.50 -7.86 6.25
CA ILE A 167 16.14 -8.38 6.27
C ILE A 167 16.13 -9.81 6.79
N ASP A 168 15.30 -10.05 7.79
CA ASP A 168 14.93 -11.39 8.23
C ASP A 168 13.89 -12.00 7.29
N PHE A 169 14.36 -12.73 6.29
CA PHE A 169 13.48 -13.38 5.31
C PHE A 169 12.60 -14.48 5.92
N ASN A 170 12.94 -15.04 7.08
CA ASN A 170 12.08 -16.01 7.76
C ASN A 170 10.86 -15.30 8.36
N ALA A 171 11.08 -14.15 8.99
CA ALA A 171 9.98 -13.31 9.46
C ALA A 171 9.10 -12.81 8.31
N VAL A 172 9.70 -12.39 7.17
CA VAL A 172 8.97 -12.00 5.96
C VAL A 172 8.08 -13.14 5.46
N LYS A 173 8.62 -14.35 5.30
CA LYS A 173 7.87 -15.54 4.86
C LYS A 173 6.67 -15.81 5.76
N LYS A 174 6.89 -15.84 7.08
CA LYS A 174 5.83 -16.12 8.07
C LYS A 174 4.70 -15.09 8.00
N ASP A 175 5.01 -13.81 7.75
CA ASP A 175 3.98 -12.77 7.65
C ASP A 175 3.23 -12.82 6.32
N VAL A 176 3.89 -13.19 5.22
CA VAL A 176 3.28 -13.30 3.88
C VAL A 176 2.43 -14.55 3.74
N GLU A 177 2.82 -15.67 4.35
CA GLU A 177 2.20 -17.00 4.16
C GLU A 177 0.67 -17.00 4.27
N ARG A 178 0.13 -16.23 5.20
CA ARG A 178 -1.33 -16.13 5.44
C ARG A 178 -2.11 -15.42 4.33
N PHE A 179 -1.42 -14.77 3.39
CA PHE A 179 -2.03 -14.04 2.28
C PHE A 179 -1.89 -14.77 0.94
N LEU A 180 -1.11 -15.86 0.90
CA LEU A 180 -0.86 -16.62 -0.31
C LEU A 180 -1.81 -17.80 -0.41
N GLU A 181 -2.44 -17.96 -1.58
CA GLU A 181 -3.19 -19.15 -1.94
C GLU A 181 -2.23 -20.28 -2.28
N ASP A 182 -1.20 -20.00 -3.09
CA ASP A 182 -0.12 -20.93 -3.41
C ASP A 182 1.12 -20.67 -2.56
N LYS A 183 1.37 -21.54 -1.57
CA LYS A 183 2.52 -21.44 -0.67
C LYS A 183 3.86 -21.72 -1.35
N THR A 184 3.88 -22.25 -2.56
CA THR A 184 5.13 -22.45 -3.32
C THR A 184 5.79 -21.11 -3.67
N GLU A 185 5.01 -20.03 -3.77
CA GLU A 185 5.50 -18.68 -3.96
C GLU A 185 6.44 -18.22 -2.82
N LEU A 186 6.36 -18.80 -1.61
CA LEU A 186 7.30 -18.50 -0.53
C LEU A 186 8.75 -18.82 -0.87
N GLY A 187 8.98 -19.69 -1.87
CA GLY A 187 10.32 -20.04 -2.35
C GLY A 187 11.13 -18.83 -2.87
N ILE A 188 10.46 -17.80 -3.39
CA ILE A 188 11.14 -16.59 -3.90
C ILE A 188 11.68 -15.69 -2.77
N PHE A 189 11.09 -15.76 -1.57
CA PHE A 189 11.46 -14.91 -0.43
C PHE A 189 12.69 -15.44 0.30
N ASN A 190 13.84 -15.43 -0.36
CA ASN A 190 15.13 -15.72 0.25
C ASN A 190 16.19 -14.74 -0.27
N ALA A 191 17.19 -14.48 0.54
CA ALA A 191 18.25 -13.52 0.22
C ALA A 191 18.98 -13.80 -1.10
N LYS A 192 19.21 -15.09 -1.42
CA LYS A 192 19.90 -15.51 -2.64
C LYS A 192 19.09 -15.17 -3.89
N THR A 193 17.80 -15.51 -3.92
CA THR A 193 16.91 -15.26 -5.07
C THR A 193 16.71 -13.77 -5.27
N ILE A 194 16.40 -13.02 -4.21
CA ILE A 194 16.20 -11.55 -4.29
C ILE A 194 17.48 -10.87 -4.76
N ARG A 195 18.65 -11.25 -4.20
CA ARG A 195 19.95 -10.72 -4.61
C ARG A 195 20.21 -10.94 -6.10
N SER A 196 20.08 -12.18 -6.56
CA SER A 196 20.28 -12.53 -7.97
C SER A 196 19.35 -11.75 -8.89
N THR A 197 18.09 -11.55 -8.48
CA THR A 197 17.14 -10.76 -9.25
C THR A 197 17.52 -9.28 -9.31
N ILE A 198 17.99 -8.67 -8.21
CA ILE A 198 18.49 -7.29 -8.18
C ILE A 198 19.68 -7.14 -9.14
N GLU A 199 20.65 -8.05 -9.04
CA GLU A 199 21.86 -8.03 -9.87
C GLU A 199 21.53 -8.09 -11.36
N ARG A 200 20.55 -8.90 -11.75
CA ARG A 200 20.07 -9.04 -13.13
C ARG A 200 19.22 -7.87 -13.61
N THR A 201 18.39 -7.30 -12.74
CA THR A 201 17.45 -6.24 -13.11
C THR A 201 18.13 -4.88 -13.26
N TYR A 202 19.13 -4.62 -12.44
CA TYR A 202 19.85 -3.34 -12.39
C TYR A 202 21.34 -3.48 -12.76
N SER A 203 21.60 -4.35 -13.73
CA SER A 203 22.93 -4.50 -14.33
C SER A 203 23.38 -3.23 -15.05
#